data_21e6b7d3f1c3c434a0c984741ba66e58
#
_entry.id   21e6b7d3f1c3c434a0c984741ba66e58
#
_cell.length_a   1.000
_cell.length_b   1.000
_cell.length_c   1.000
_cell.angle_alpha   90.00
_cell.angle_beta   90.00
_cell.angle_gamma   90.00
#
_symmetry.space_group_name_H-M   'P 1'
#
loop_
_entity.id
_entity.type
_entity.pdbx_description
1 polymer ?
#
loop_
_entity_poly.entity_id
_entity_poly.type
_entity_poly.pdbx_seq_one_letter_code
_entity_poly.pdbx_strand_id
1 'polypeptide(L)'
;MRCAIMLLPLLAIIVLSSCQKEDNYWGTISAQKNGIPWSAKIRATTSNGDDSKIEIIINTLDQDEKVLETLGFYRVPRLAGRYFLSTTFHFSMENSLVWSFYANGYQDQLFDSYLPAPQDSTSYFEITEFDGKNEELRGRFNLTVWPDIKGRWNAPDSIVFSDGEFHTKIGG
;
A
#
# COMPACT_ATOMS: atom_id res chain seq x y z
N MET A 1 -37.46 -64.76 0.03
CA MET A 1 -36.23 -64.00 0.34
C MET A 1 -36.20 -62.79 -0.58
N ARG A 2 -36.45 -61.59 -0.05
CA ARG A 2 -36.40 -60.31 -0.77
C ARG A 2 -35.26 -59.49 -0.20
N CYS A 3 -34.15 -59.32 -0.94
CA CYS A 3 -33.06 -58.39 -0.61
C CYS A 3 -33.49 -56.98 -0.97
N ALA A 4 -33.63 -56.15 0.08
CA ALA A 4 -33.78 -54.70 -0.09
C ALA A 4 -32.40 -54.09 -0.14
N ILE A 5 -32.04 -53.54 -1.31
CA ILE A 5 -30.83 -52.74 -1.49
C ILE A 5 -31.12 -51.31 -1.04
N MET A 6 -30.57 -50.93 0.11
CA MET A 6 -30.57 -49.52 0.54
C MET A 6 -29.53 -48.73 -0.24
N LEU A 7 -29.98 -47.85 -1.11
CA LEU A 7 -29.12 -46.80 -1.73
C LEU A 7 -28.96 -45.68 -0.71
N LEU A 8 -27.76 -45.54 -0.19
CA LEU A 8 -27.33 -44.34 0.58
C LEU A 8 -27.02 -43.23 -0.47
N PRO A 9 -27.64 -42.03 -0.34
CA PRO A 9 -27.18 -40.89 -1.15
C PRO A 9 -25.92 -40.31 -0.51
N LEU A 10 -24.82 -40.40 -1.25
CA LEU A 10 -23.55 -39.77 -0.92
C LEU A 10 -23.71 -38.24 -1.09
N LEU A 11 -24.00 -37.55 -0.01
CA LEU A 11 -24.07 -36.09 0.02
C LEU A 11 -22.66 -35.51 -0.12
N ALA A 12 -22.25 -35.18 -1.34
CA ALA A 12 -21.01 -34.49 -1.60
C ALA A 12 -21.11 -33.05 -1.09
N ILE A 13 -20.56 -32.80 0.11
CA ILE A 13 -20.35 -31.45 0.63
C ILE A 13 -19.22 -30.83 -0.17
N ILE A 14 -19.58 -30.05 -1.19
CA ILE A 14 -18.65 -29.17 -1.89
C ILE A 14 -18.35 -28.02 -0.93
N VAL A 15 -17.25 -28.13 -0.18
CA VAL A 15 -16.68 -27.03 0.56
C VAL A 15 -16.11 -26.06 -0.49
N LEU A 16 -16.88 -25.07 -0.86
CA LEU A 16 -16.40 -23.92 -1.61
C LEU A 16 -15.47 -23.17 -0.66
N SER A 17 -14.18 -23.52 -0.69
CA SER A 17 -13.14 -22.67 -0.13
C SER A 17 -13.16 -21.40 -0.95
N SER A 18 -13.90 -20.39 -0.52
CA SER A 18 -13.71 -19.04 -1.01
C SER A 18 -12.29 -18.68 -0.62
N CYS A 19 -11.39 -18.64 -1.60
CA CYS A 19 -10.08 -18.05 -1.42
C CYS A 19 -10.30 -16.56 -1.20
N GLN A 20 -10.63 -16.17 0.04
CA GLN A 20 -10.54 -14.79 0.46
C GLN A 20 -9.06 -14.47 0.38
N LYS A 21 -8.70 -13.62 -0.57
CA LYS A 21 -7.40 -12.98 -0.60
C LYS A 21 -7.35 -12.14 0.67
N GLU A 22 -6.73 -12.68 1.72
CA GLU A 22 -6.44 -11.90 2.91
C GLU A 22 -5.56 -10.74 2.46
N ASP A 23 -6.14 -9.55 2.44
CA ASP A 23 -5.37 -8.33 2.34
C ASP A 23 -4.61 -8.21 3.65
N ASN A 24 -3.34 -8.60 3.62
CA ASN A 24 -2.46 -8.68 4.80
C ASN A 24 -2.07 -7.27 5.27
N TYR A 25 -3.07 -6.49 5.73
CA TYR A 25 -2.83 -5.24 6.41
C TYR A 25 -2.41 -5.50 7.84
N TRP A 26 -1.23 -5.02 8.21
CA TRP A 26 -0.75 -5.13 9.56
C TRP A 26 -0.07 -3.84 10.01
N GLY A 27 -0.50 -3.31 11.14
CA GLY A 27 0.11 -2.13 11.75
C GLY A 27 -0.80 -0.92 11.81
N THR A 28 -0.19 0.24 12.01
CA THR A 28 -0.85 1.53 12.17
C THR A 28 -0.25 2.57 11.26
N ILE A 29 -1.07 3.48 10.79
CA ILE A 29 -0.68 4.65 9.99
C ILE A 29 -1.55 5.84 10.39
N SER A 30 -0.95 7.00 10.52
CA SER A 30 -1.63 8.28 10.69
C SER A 30 -0.87 9.38 9.96
N ALA A 31 -1.59 10.37 9.45
CA ALA A 31 -1.03 11.57 8.82
C ALA A 31 -2.08 12.68 8.83
N GLN A 32 -1.69 13.86 8.37
CA GLN A 32 -2.63 14.87 7.91
C GLN A 32 -2.64 14.90 6.38
N LYS A 33 -3.81 14.90 5.76
CA LYS A 33 -3.98 15.07 4.33
C LYS A 33 -4.66 16.41 4.09
N ASN A 34 -3.93 17.37 3.48
CA ASN A 34 -4.38 18.75 3.34
C ASN A 34 -4.82 19.39 4.68
N GLY A 35 -4.09 19.11 5.76
CA GLY A 35 -4.38 19.61 7.11
C GLY A 35 -5.55 18.92 7.83
N ILE A 36 -6.14 17.87 7.25
CA ILE A 36 -7.23 17.09 7.86
C ILE A 36 -6.67 15.76 8.33
N PRO A 37 -6.96 15.31 9.57
CA PRO A 37 -6.54 13.98 10.04
C PRO A 37 -6.92 12.88 9.06
N TRP A 38 -5.93 12.07 8.70
CA TRP A 38 -6.07 10.98 7.75
C TRP A 38 -5.51 9.69 8.35
N SER A 39 -6.30 8.64 8.28
CA SER A 39 -5.91 7.29 8.69
C SER A 39 -6.26 6.29 7.61
N ALA A 40 -5.48 5.21 7.54
CA ALA A 40 -5.62 4.21 6.51
C ALA A 40 -5.15 2.84 7.02
N LYS A 41 -5.31 1.81 6.22
CA LYS A 41 -4.68 0.51 6.44
C LYS A 41 -3.32 0.47 5.74
N ILE A 42 -2.33 -0.18 6.35
CA ILE A 42 -0.97 -0.27 5.83
C ILE A 42 -0.55 -1.73 5.68
N ARG A 43 0.20 -2.02 4.63
CA ARG A 43 0.90 -3.29 4.44
C ARG A 43 2.30 -3.04 3.88
N ALA A 44 3.23 -3.93 4.21
CA ALA A 44 4.55 -3.95 3.61
C ALA A 44 4.84 -5.35 3.04
N THR A 45 5.43 -5.40 1.87
CA THR A 45 5.83 -6.64 1.21
C THR A 45 7.25 -6.52 0.69
N THR A 46 7.95 -7.63 0.53
CA THR A 46 9.23 -7.65 -0.18
C THR A 46 9.01 -7.23 -1.63
N SER A 47 9.90 -6.38 -2.15
CA SER A 47 9.80 -5.92 -3.54
C SER A 47 10.07 -7.08 -4.50
N ASN A 48 9.27 -7.18 -5.56
CA ASN A 48 9.37 -8.28 -6.49
C ASN A 48 10.76 -8.30 -7.17
N GLY A 49 11.51 -9.39 -6.98
CA GLY A 49 12.85 -9.60 -7.55
C GLY A 49 13.99 -8.92 -6.81
N ASP A 50 13.77 -8.29 -5.65
CA ASP A 50 14.82 -7.67 -4.84
C ASP A 50 14.50 -7.74 -3.34
N ASP A 51 15.03 -8.76 -2.67
CA ASP A 51 14.80 -9.01 -1.23
C ASP A 51 15.41 -7.93 -0.32
N SER A 52 16.28 -7.08 -0.85
CA SER A 52 16.86 -5.95 -0.10
C SER A 52 15.93 -4.74 -0.01
N LYS A 53 14.79 -4.80 -0.70
CA LYS A 53 13.84 -3.71 -0.82
C LYS A 53 12.42 -4.16 -0.49
N ILE A 54 11.61 -3.19 -0.07
CA ILE A 54 10.21 -3.40 0.27
C ILE A 54 9.32 -2.41 -0.48
N GLU A 55 8.06 -2.80 -0.57
CA GLU A 55 6.97 -1.97 -1.03
C GLU A 55 6.04 -1.73 0.15
N ILE A 56 5.67 -0.48 0.37
CA ILE A 56 4.74 -0.08 1.42
C ILE A 56 3.52 0.52 0.73
N ILE A 57 2.37 -0.10 0.96
CA ILE A 57 1.09 0.31 0.39
C ILE A 57 0.15 0.70 1.51
N ILE A 58 -0.42 1.88 1.38
CA ILE A 58 -1.33 2.49 2.34
C ILE A 58 -2.65 2.75 1.60
N ASN A 59 -3.74 2.13 2.08
CA ASN A 59 -5.04 2.21 1.45
C ASN A 59 -6.09 2.76 2.40
N THR A 60 -6.88 3.73 1.94
CA THR A 60 -8.19 3.98 2.55
C THR A 60 -9.23 3.09 1.90
N LEU A 61 -10.12 2.57 2.71
CA LEU A 61 -11.14 1.62 2.27
C LEU A 61 -12.53 2.19 2.57
N ASP A 62 -13.52 1.80 1.77
CA ASP A 62 -14.93 2.04 2.10
C ASP A 62 -15.46 1.02 3.12
N GLN A 63 -16.77 1.09 3.39
CA GLN A 63 -17.44 0.19 4.33
C GLN A 63 -17.47 -1.28 3.85
N ASP A 64 -17.32 -1.51 2.55
CA ASP A 64 -17.27 -2.83 1.92
C ASP A 64 -15.82 -3.31 1.69
N GLU A 65 -14.84 -2.66 2.34
CA GLU A 65 -13.39 -2.94 2.23
C GLU A 65 -12.80 -2.72 0.83
N LYS A 66 -13.47 -1.92 -0.01
CA LYS A 66 -12.96 -1.56 -1.33
C LYS A 66 -12.02 -0.36 -1.24
N VAL A 67 -10.94 -0.42 -2.00
CA VAL A 67 -9.94 0.66 -2.02
C VAL A 67 -10.51 1.92 -2.65
N LEU A 68 -10.41 3.02 -1.91
CA LEU A 68 -10.77 4.38 -2.35
C LEU A 68 -9.54 5.20 -2.71
N GLU A 69 -8.45 5.03 -1.95
CA GLU A 69 -7.21 5.76 -2.14
C GLU A 69 -6.03 4.83 -1.89
N THR A 70 -4.96 5.03 -2.63
CA THR A 70 -3.70 4.33 -2.46
C THR A 70 -2.56 5.33 -2.40
N LEU A 71 -1.76 5.29 -1.35
CA LEU A 71 -0.45 5.91 -1.27
C LEU A 71 0.59 4.80 -1.26
N GLY A 72 1.49 4.79 -2.23
CA GLY A 72 2.51 3.78 -2.41
C GLY A 72 3.92 4.33 -2.29
N PHE A 73 4.80 3.55 -1.62
CA PHE A 73 6.24 3.74 -1.60
C PHE A 73 6.91 2.45 -2.06
N TYR A 74 7.66 2.52 -3.15
CA TYR A 74 8.27 1.38 -3.81
C TYR A 74 9.78 1.43 -3.74
N ARG A 75 10.40 0.25 -3.71
CA ARG A 75 11.86 0.09 -3.65
C ARG A 75 12.49 0.75 -2.42
N VAL A 76 11.76 0.79 -1.32
CA VAL A 76 12.27 1.28 -0.05
C VAL A 76 13.35 0.32 0.47
N PRO A 77 14.58 0.77 0.75
CA PRO A 77 15.60 -0.11 1.32
C PRO A 77 15.16 -0.66 2.69
N ARG A 78 15.49 -1.92 2.96
CA ARG A 78 15.24 -2.58 4.27
C ARG A 78 16.28 -2.12 5.32
N LEU A 79 16.39 -0.82 5.51
CA LEU A 79 17.41 -0.20 6.35
C LEU A 79 16.85 1.09 6.95
N ALA A 80 17.18 1.40 8.20
CA ALA A 80 16.87 2.70 8.79
C ALA A 80 17.59 3.81 8.04
N GLY A 81 16.87 4.88 7.74
CA GLY A 81 17.40 6.01 6.97
C GLY A 81 16.30 6.87 6.38
N ARG A 82 16.70 8.05 5.93
CA ARG A 82 15.84 8.99 5.21
C ARG A 82 16.11 8.90 3.71
N TYR A 83 15.05 8.80 2.94
CA TYR A 83 15.08 8.61 1.49
C TYR A 83 14.34 9.74 0.79
N PHE A 84 14.94 10.27 -0.25
CA PHE A 84 14.28 11.22 -1.15
C PHE A 84 13.36 10.49 -2.10
N LEU A 85 12.27 11.14 -2.47
CA LEU A 85 11.27 10.55 -3.35
C LEU A 85 11.57 10.87 -4.81
N SER A 86 11.39 9.88 -5.66
CA SER A 86 11.52 10.01 -7.12
C SER A 86 10.15 10.11 -7.78
N THR A 87 10.06 10.94 -8.79
CA THR A 87 8.89 11.06 -9.68
C THR A 87 8.89 10.04 -10.79
N THR A 88 10.03 9.43 -11.07
CA THR A 88 10.19 8.55 -12.23
C THR A 88 10.38 7.12 -11.74
N PHE A 89 9.53 6.24 -12.23
CA PHE A 89 9.70 4.81 -12.05
C PHE A 89 10.82 4.32 -12.96
N HIS A 90 12.02 4.18 -12.41
CA HIS A 90 13.14 3.61 -13.13
C HIS A 90 13.30 2.13 -12.78
N PHE A 91 13.23 1.28 -13.80
CA PHE A 91 13.55 -0.15 -13.67
C PHE A 91 15.06 -0.42 -13.46
N SER A 92 15.93 0.59 -13.59
CA SER A 92 17.36 0.39 -13.39
C SER A 92 17.68 0.12 -11.92
N MET A 93 18.42 -0.95 -11.67
CA MET A 93 18.79 -1.42 -10.31
C MET A 93 19.72 -0.43 -9.54
N GLU A 94 20.25 0.58 -10.20
CA GLU A 94 21.25 1.49 -9.62
C GLU A 94 20.69 2.64 -8.78
N ASN A 95 19.36 2.89 -8.81
CA ASN A 95 18.80 4.04 -8.11
C ASN A 95 18.37 3.72 -6.70
N SER A 96 19.01 4.37 -5.72
CA SER A 96 18.66 4.38 -4.30
C SER A 96 17.39 5.19 -3.99
N LEU A 97 16.70 5.68 -5.01
CA LEU A 97 15.53 6.52 -4.86
C LEU A 97 14.27 5.69 -4.59
N VAL A 98 13.50 6.11 -3.62
CA VAL A 98 12.18 5.57 -3.34
C VAL A 98 11.19 6.19 -4.32
N TRP A 99 10.51 5.35 -5.10
CA TRP A 99 9.43 5.84 -5.95
C TRP A 99 8.12 5.91 -5.14
N SER A 100 7.37 6.99 -5.31
CA SER A 100 6.10 7.17 -4.62
C SER A 100 5.03 7.64 -5.59
N PHE A 101 3.79 7.25 -5.33
CA PHE A 101 2.61 7.77 -6.00
C PHE A 101 1.43 7.82 -5.05
N TYR A 102 0.48 8.67 -5.34
CA TYR A 102 -0.85 8.65 -4.75
C TYR A 102 -1.89 8.53 -5.86
N ALA A 103 -2.89 7.73 -5.62
CA ALA A 103 -4.02 7.56 -6.54
C ALA A 103 -5.34 7.49 -5.78
N ASN A 104 -6.40 7.94 -6.42
CA ASN A 104 -7.75 7.66 -5.95
C ASN A 104 -8.57 7.01 -7.06
N GLY A 105 -9.51 6.17 -6.67
CA GLY A 105 -10.29 5.39 -7.58
C GLY A 105 -11.43 4.68 -6.86
N TYR A 106 -12.15 3.84 -7.59
CA TYR A 106 -13.17 2.97 -7.04
C TYR A 106 -13.34 1.74 -7.93
N GLN A 107 -13.29 0.54 -7.35
CA GLN A 107 -13.54 -0.72 -8.07
C GLN A 107 -12.75 -0.84 -9.38
N ASP A 108 -11.44 -0.80 -9.31
CA ASP A 108 -10.51 -0.89 -10.45
C ASP A 108 -10.56 0.29 -11.44
N GLN A 109 -11.36 1.32 -11.15
CA GLN A 109 -11.35 2.56 -11.91
C GLN A 109 -10.46 3.59 -11.25
N LEU A 110 -9.35 3.92 -11.90
CA LEU A 110 -8.49 5.05 -11.51
C LEU A 110 -9.19 6.34 -11.92
N PHE A 111 -9.37 7.27 -10.94
CA PHE A 111 -9.90 8.60 -11.23
C PHE A 111 -8.76 9.60 -11.44
N ASP A 112 -7.90 9.74 -10.44
CA ASP A 112 -6.79 10.67 -10.50
C ASP A 112 -5.53 9.99 -9.97
N SER A 113 -4.38 10.33 -10.54
CA SER A 113 -3.07 9.95 -10.02
C SER A 113 -2.19 11.17 -9.84
N TYR A 114 -1.30 11.08 -8.86
CA TYR A 114 -0.41 12.15 -8.44
C TYR A 114 0.99 11.60 -8.18
N LEU A 115 1.99 12.38 -8.52
CA LEU A 115 3.39 12.07 -8.30
C LEU A 115 4.06 13.17 -7.46
N PRO A 116 5.13 12.86 -6.69
CA PRO A 116 5.94 13.88 -6.03
C PRO A 116 6.49 14.88 -7.03
N ALA A 117 6.75 16.12 -6.62
CA ALA A 117 7.47 17.05 -7.48
C ALA A 117 8.91 16.61 -7.68
N PRO A 118 9.47 16.81 -8.87
CA PRO A 118 10.90 16.65 -9.08
C PRO A 118 11.69 17.55 -8.11
N GLN A 119 12.68 16.99 -7.42
CA GLN A 119 13.60 17.74 -6.54
C GLN A 119 12.93 18.45 -5.34
N ASP A 120 11.74 18.04 -4.92
CA ASP A 120 11.14 18.55 -3.69
C ASP A 120 11.91 18.01 -2.48
N SER A 121 12.75 18.85 -1.90
CA SER A 121 13.55 18.52 -0.72
C SER A 121 12.72 18.41 0.57
N THR A 122 11.44 18.82 0.54
CA THR A 122 10.53 18.73 1.69
C THR A 122 9.80 17.40 1.75
N SER A 123 9.66 16.72 0.61
CA SER A 123 9.09 15.38 0.51
C SER A 123 10.14 14.32 0.83
N TYR A 124 9.83 13.44 1.76
CA TYR A 124 10.71 12.35 2.17
C TYR A 124 9.93 11.17 2.70
N PHE A 125 10.59 10.01 2.67
CA PHE A 125 10.20 8.81 3.39
C PHE A 125 11.35 8.40 4.31
N GLU A 126 11.07 8.05 5.56
CA GLU A 126 12.10 7.72 6.54
C GLU A 126 11.71 6.47 7.31
N ILE A 127 12.59 5.47 7.32
CA ILE A 127 12.54 4.36 8.27
C ILE A 127 13.33 4.80 9.49
N THR A 128 12.67 5.01 10.62
CA THR A 128 13.31 5.38 11.88
C THR A 128 13.85 4.17 12.64
N GLU A 129 13.20 3.01 12.45
CA GLU A 129 13.57 1.74 13.10
C GLU A 129 13.23 0.57 12.18
N PHE A 130 14.15 -0.39 12.08
CA PHE A 130 13.94 -1.67 11.40
C PHE A 130 14.43 -2.82 12.29
N ASP A 131 13.53 -3.69 12.72
CA ASP A 131 13.80 -4.93 13.41
C ASP A 131 13.82 -6.10 12.41
N GLY A 132 15.01 -6.44 11.92
CA GLY A 132 15.16 -7.50 10.94
C GLY A 132 14.83 -8.91 11.47
N LYS A 133 14.70 -9.12 12.79
CA LYS A 133 14.32 -10.41 13.37
C LYS A 133 12.81 -10.63 13.29
N ASN A 134 12.05 -9.60 13.57
CA ASN A 134 10.58 -9.63 13.56
C ASN A 134 10.00 -9.11 12.27
N GLU A 135 10.84 -8.64 11.32
CA GLU A 135 10.43 -8.01 10.07
C GLU A 135 9.57 -6.74 10.28
N GLU A 136 9.73 -6.06 11.43
CA GLU A 136 8.96 -4.87 11.79
C GLU A 136 9.71 -3.60 11.46
N LEU A 137 8.95 -2.58 11.03
CA LEU A 137 9.49 -1.27 10.71
C LEU A 137 8.59 -0.16 11.21
N ARG A 138 9.24 0.92 11.67
CA ARG A 138 8.62 2.18 12.04
C ARG A 138 9.19 3.29 11.18
N GLY A 139 8.40 4.28 10.92
CA GLY A 139 8.89 5.41 10.13
C GLY A 139 7.93 6.56 10.08
N ARG A 140 8.35 7.54 9.30
CA ARG A 140 7.60 8.77 9.07
C ARG A 140 7.78 9.27 7.65
N PHE A 141 6.86 10.11 7.19
CA PHE A 141 6.94 10.72 5.88
C PHE A 141 6.27 12.10 5.84
N ASN A 142 6.79 12.92 4.95
CA ASN A 142 6.11 14.10 4.41
C ASN A 142 6.12 14.01 2.90
N LEU A 143 5.02 14.39 2.27
CA LEU A 143 4.88 14.22 0.83
C LEU A 143 3.93 15.27 0.27
N THR A 144 4.40 16.01 -0.74
CA THR A 144 3.53 16.81 -1.59
C THR A 144 3.51 16.20 -2.98
N VAL A 145 2.31 15.95 -3.50
CA VAL A 145 2.11 15.35 -4.82
C VAL A 145 1.28 16.26 -5.72
N TRP A 146 1.61 16.26 -7.00
CA TRP A 146 0.92 17.00 -8.06
C TRP A 146 0.30 16.03 -9.07
N PRO A 147 -0.78 16.46 -9.74
CA PRO A 147 -1.47 15.60 -10.69
C PRO A 147 -0.55 15.12 -11.81
N ASP A 148 -0.58 13.82 -12.04
CA ASP A 148 -0.08 13.15 -13.25
C ASP A 148 -1.25 12.90 -14.21
N ILE A 149 -2.35 12.35 -13.68
CA ILE A 149 -3.61 12.17 -14.40
C ILE A 149 -4.74 12.85 -13.60
N LYS A 150 -5.49 13.73 -14.25
CA LYS A 150 -6.74 14.31 -13.74
C LYS A 150 -7.91 13.73 -14.51
N GLY A 151 -8.61 12.78 -13.94
CA GLY A 151 -9.82 12.20 -14.52
C GLY A 151 -11.09 12.95 -14.08
N ARG A 152 -11.02 13.72 -12.98
CA ARG A 152 -12.13 14.52 -12.47
C ARG A 152 -11.86 16.01 -12.65
N TRP A 153 -12.91 16.77 -13.04
CA TRP A 153 -12.78 18.21 -13.27
C TRP A 153 -12.45 19.01 -11.99
N ASN A 154 -12.81 18.48 -10.82
CA ASN A 154 -12.56 19.10 -9.50
C ASN A 154 -11.37 18.46 -8.76
N ALA A 155 -10.54 17.69 -9.45
CA ALA A 155 -9.32 17.11 -8.86
C ALA A 155 -8.42 18.24 -8.35
N PRO A 156 -7.90 18.16 -7.09
CA PRO A 156 -7.05 19.18 -6.53
C PRO A 156 -5.74 19.34 -7.32
N ASP A 157 -5.19 20.56 -7.34
CA ASP A 157 -3.92 20.87 -8.01
C ASP A 157 -2.71 20.34 -7.26
N SER A 158 -2.86 20.00 -5.97
CA SER A 158 -1.86 19.31 -5.19
C SER A 158 -2.51 18.63 -3.98
N ILE A 159 -1.83 17.62 -3.43
CA ILE A 159 -2.21 16.98 -2.18
C ILE A 159 -0.97 16.95 -1.28
N VAL A 160 -1.14 17.38 -0.03
CA VAL A 160 -0.08 17.41 0.97
C VAL A 160 -0.38 16.38 2.04
N PHE A 161 0.55 15.48 2.27
CA PHE A 161 0.59 14.61 3.43
C PHE A 161 1.66 15.12 4.39
N SER A 162 1.29 15.47 5.61
CA SER A 162 2.20 15.90 6.66
C SER A 162 2.04 15.07 7.92
N ASP A 163 3.08 15.09 8.75
CA ASP A 163 3.12 14.39 10.04
C ASP A 163 2.76 12.89 9.91
N GLY A 164 3.19 12.30 8.80
CA GLY A 164 2.98 10.88 8.53
C GLY A 164 3.82 10.03 9.46
N GLU A 165 3.17 9.12 10.23
CA GLU A 165 3.83 8.15 11.08
C GLU A 165 3.24 6.77 10.81
N PHE A 166 4.09 5.74 10.80
CA PHE A 166 3.64 4.37 10.59
C PHE A 166 4.42 3.36 11.41
N HIS A 167 3.77 2.24 11.68
CA HIS A 167 4.35 1.01 12.18
C HIS A 167 3.75 -0.15 11.38
N THR A 168 4.58 -0.99 10.78
CA THR A 168 4.11 -2.12 9.97
C THR A 168 5.12 -3.27 10.00
N LYS A 169 4.72 -4.41 9.41
CA LYS A 169 5.53 -5.63 9.30
C LYS A 169 5.57 -6.10 7.85
N ILE A 170 6.72 -6.62 7.41
CA ILE A 170 6.89 -7.19 6.08
C ILE A 170 6.23 -8.56 6.03
N GLY A 171 5.37 -8.79 5.03
CA GLY A 171 4.68 -10.07 4.84
C GLY A 171 3.61 -10.35 5.91
N GLY A 172 3.11 -9.29 6.59
CA GLY A 172 2.01 -9.38 7.54
C GLY A 172 0.67 -9.63 6.89
#